data_988787b6b01825c19bbd5e57d7d1683b
#
_entry.id   988787b6b01825c19bbd5e57d7d1683b
#
_cell.length_a   1.000
_cell.length_b   1.000
_cell.length_c   1.000
_cell.angle_alpha   90.00
_cell.angle_beta   90.00
_cell.angle_gamma   90.00
#
_symmetry.space_group_name_H-M   'P 1'
#
loop_
_entity.id
_entity.type
_entity.pdbx_description
1 polymer ?
#
loop_
_entity_poly.entity_id
_entity_poly.type
_entity_poly.pdbx_seq_one_letter_code
_entity_poly.pdbx_strand_id
1 'polypeptide(L)'
;PGQGAQYVGMAKGFYKQFPSCRAVFERASKAAGFSMEEICFEENDKIHETKYTQPALLTASCAILKAVEAAGIRADFVAGLSLGEYCALTAAGAVPLKDAVQIVCHRGVYMEKEVPAGEGAMAAVIGKKPVPIEEICEKTEGVVGVANYHCPGQKVISGETKAVEEAGKAMLAAGASRVV
;
A
#
# COMPACT_ATOMS: atom_id res chain seq x y z
N PRO A 1 3.80 1.67 5.91
CA PRO A 1 2.56 1.00 5.50
C PRO A 1 2.57 0.68 4.00
N GLY A 2 1.81 -0.35 3.59
CA GLY A 2 1.57 -0.69 2.20
C GLY A 2 0.24 -0.15 1.66
N GLN A 3 -0.05 -0.45 0.40
CA GLN A 3 -1.33 -0.12 -0.23
C GLN A 3 -2.49 -0.78 0.55
N GLY A 4 -3.59 -0.05 0.71
CA GLY A 4 -4.72 -0.39 1.60
C GLY A 4 -4.76 0.43 2.89
N ALA A 5 -3.66 1.14 3.23
CA ALA A 5 -3.60 2.00 4.41
C ALA A 5 -4.01 3.47 4.13
N GLN A 6 -4.30 3.82 2.86
CA GLN A 6 -4.69 5.18 2.48
C GLN A 6 -6.11 5.54 2.95
N TYR A 7 -6.28 6.80 3.30
CA TYR A 7 -7.57 7.41 3.59
C TYR A 7 -7.51 8.93 3.39
N VAL A 8 -8.63 9.54 3.09
CA VAL A 8 -8.72 11.00 2.97
C VAL A 8 -8.44 11.65 4.32
N GLY A 9 -7.54 12.62 4.34
CA GLY A 9 -7.07 13.28 5.56
C GLY A 9 -5.78 12.70 6.15
N MET A 10 -5.20 11.64 5.57
CA MET A 10 -3.92 11.09 6.04
C MET A 10 -2.80 12.15 6.06
N ALA A 11 -2.08 12.26 7.19
CA ALA A 11 -1.05 13.26 7.47
C ALA A 11 -1.54 14.73 7.53
N LYS A 12 -2.83 15.06 7.35
CA LYS A 12 -3.35 16.43 7.34
C LYS A 12 -3.06 17.19 8.64
N GLY A 13 -3.14 16.52 9.79
CA GLY A 13 -2.80 17.09 11.09
C GLY A 13 -1.32 17.51 11.16
N PHE A 14 -0.42 16.65 10.72
CA PHE A 14 1.02 16.94 10.66
C PHE A 14 1.34 18.07 9.66
N TYR A 15 0.71 18.04 8.49
CA TYR A 15 0.83 19.09 7.49
C TYR A 15 0.47 20.48 8.05
N LYS A 16 -0.61 20.57 8.82
CA LYS A 16 -1.04 21.84 9.44
C LYS A 16 -0.06 22.33 10.49
N GLN A 17 0.50 21.45 11.31
CA GLN A 17 1.32 21.80 12.46
C GLN A 17 2.80 22.02 12.12
N PHE A 18 3.36 21.25 11.16
CA PHE A 18 4.80 21.24 10.93
C PHE A 18 5.18 21.77 9.55
N PRO A 19 5.96 22.87 9.47
CA PRO A 19 6.46 23.38 8.19
C PRO A 19 7.27 22.34 7.40
N SER A 20 8.02 21.48 8.08
CA SER A 20 8.78 20.39 7.47
C SER A 20 7.88 19.38 6.73
N CYS A 21 6.67 19.12 7.24
CA CYS A 21 5.70 18.26 6.57
C CYS A 21 5.14 18.93 5.30
N ARG A 22 4.84 20.23 5.35
CA ARG A 22 4.42 21.00 4.16
C ARG A 22 5.45 20.93 3.06
N ALA A 23 6.73 21.13 3.40
CA ALA A 23 7.83 21.06 2.45
C ALA A 23 7.96 19.67 1.78
N VAL A 24 7.60 18.56 2.51
CA VAL A 24 7.56 17.23 1.91
C VAL A 24 6.44 17.14 0.87
N PHE A 25 5.23 17.60 1.19
CA PHE A 25 4.09 17.61 0.26
C PHE A 25 4.38 18.45 -0.99
N GLU A 26 4.90 19.67 -0.84
CA GLU A 26 5.28 20.54 -1.95
C GLU A 26 6.31 19.89 -2.88
N ARG A 27 7.36 19.29 -2.30
CA ARG A 27 8.40 18.60 -3.07
C ARG A 27 7.87 17.36 -3.77
N ALA A 28 6.99 16.60 -3.11
CA ALA A 28 6.37 15.42 -3.68
C ALA A 28 5.41 15.80 -4.82
N SER A 29 4.57 16.83 -4.65
CA SER A 29 3.68 17.34 -5.68
C SER A 29 4.45 17.77 -6.93
N LYS A 30 5.56 18.48 -6.73
CA LYS A 30 6.46 18.90 -7.83
C LYS A 30 7.08 17.68 -8.56
N ALA A 31 7.47 16.65 -7.82
CA ALA A 31 8.10 15.45 -8.39
C ALA A 31 7.09 14.57 -9.14
N ALA A 32 5.85 14.49 -8.66
CA ALA A 32 4.77 13.70 -9.25
C ALA A 32 4.07 14.40 -10.43
N GLY A 33 4.08 15.74 -10.46
CA GLY A 33 3.39 16.55 -11.47
C GLY A 33 1.89 16.75 -11.17
N PHE A 34 1.44 16.44 -9.94
CA PHE A 34 0.08 16.70 -9.47
C PHE A 34 0.08 17.01 -7.96
N SER A 35 -1.02 17.59 -7.45
CA SER A 35 -1.14 18.00 -6.05
C SER A 35 -1.34 16.77 -5.14
N MET A 36 -0.39 16.56 -4.23
CA MET A 36 -0.52 15.56 -3.17
C MET A 36 -1.53 15.99 -2.10
N GLU A 37 -1.68 17.29 -1.91
CA GLU A 37 -2.66 17.87 -1.00
C GLU A 37 -4.08 17.54 -1.46
N GLU A 38 -4.41 17.74 -2.74
CA GLU A 38 -5.70 17.39 -3.31
C GLU A 38 -5.98 15.90 -3.15
N ILE A 39 -5.01 15.03 -3.50
CA ILE A 39 -5.18 13.58 -3.37
C ILE A 39 -5.35 13.15 -1.92
N CYS A 40 -4.59 13.72 -0.98
CA CYS A 40 -4.58 13.27 0.41
C CYS A 40 -5.65 13.93 1.29
N PHE A 41 -6.10 15.16 0.98
CA PHE A 41 -6.89 15.97 1.92
C PHE A 41 -8.30 16.29 1.47
N GLU A 42 -8.60 16.11 0.20
CA GLU A 42 -9.93 16.36 -0.38
C GLU A 42 -10.63 15.03 -0.69
N GLU A 43 -11.96 15.03 -0.62
CA GLU A 43 -12.77 13.87 -1.01
C GLU A 43 -12.62 13.63 -2.51
N ASN A 44 -12.10 12.47 -2.87
CA ASN A 44 -11.87 12.07 -4.25
C ASN A 44 -11.72 10.54 -4.37
N ASP A 45 -12.05 9.99 -5.53
CA ASP A 45 -11.88 8.56 -5.82
C ASP A 45 -10.44 8.21 -6.20
N LYS A 46 -9.64 9.20 -6.63
CA LYS A 46 -8.26 9.01 -7.11
C LYS A 46 -7.35 8.38 -6.04
N ILE A 47 -7.62 8.65 -4.75
CA ILE A 47 -6.82 8.09 -3.66
C ILE A 47 -6.84 6.55 -3.65
N HIS A 48 -7.83 5.92 -4.31
CA HIS A 48 -7.97 4.47 -4.44
C HIS A 48 -7.39 3.92 -5.76
N GLU A 49 -7.01 4.79 -6.70
CA GLU A 49 -6.31 4.38 -7.93
C GLU A 49 -4.82 4.19 -7.63
N THR A 50 -4.27 3.03 -7.97
CA THR A 50 -2.89 2.63 -7.59
C THR A 50 -1.83 3.67 -7.95
N LYS A 51 -1.95 4.31 -9.12
CA LYS A 51 -1.01 5.36 -9.59
C LYS A 51 -0.98 6.61 -8.70
N TYR A 52 -2.09 6.91 -7.98
CA TYR A 52 -2.17 8.01 -7.02
C TYR A 52 -1.97 7.53 -5.58
N THR A 53 -2.48 6.34 -5.24
CA THR A 53 -2.34 5.73 -3.90
C THR A 53 -0.89 5.63 -3.48
N GLN A 54 -0.03 5.12 -4.37
CA GLN A 54 1.36 4.85 -4.03
C GLN A 54 2.16 6.11 -3.70
N PRO A 55 2.22 7.15 -4.55
CA PRO A 55 2.92 8.37 -4.19
C PRO A 55 2.26 9.12 -3.03
N ALA A 56 0.95 9.05 -2.84
CA ALA A 56 0.26 9.66 -1.70
C ALA A 56 0.68 9.02 -0.37
N LEU A 57 0.72 7.68 -0.28
CA LEU A 57 1.18 6.95 0.90
C LEU A 57 2.66 7.23 1.22
N LEU A 58 3.53 7.26 0.19
CA LEU A 58 4.94 7.60 0.36
C LEU A 58 5.08 9.02 0.92
N THR A 59 4.37 9.98 0.33
CA THR A 59 4.40 11.39 0.75
C THR A 59 3.93 11.56 2.18
N ALA A 60 2.78 10.99 2.55
CA ALA A 60 2.25 11.05 3.90
C ALA A 60 3.22 10.42 4.92
N SER A 61 3.79 9.25 4.61
CA SER A 61 4.76 8.56 5.47
C SER A 61 6.03 9.39 5.68
N CYS A 62 6.59 9.95 4.60
CA CYS A 62 7.78 10.80 4.69
C CYS A 62 7.50 12.14 5.41
N ALA A 63 6.31 12.70 5.27
CA ALA A 63 5.93 13.89 6.02
C ALA A 63 5.84 13.62 7.53
N ILE A 64 5.20 12.52 7.93
CA ILE A 64 5.14 12.10 9.34
C ILE A 64 6.55 11.81 9.87
N LEU A 65 7.40 11.15 9.09
CA LEU A 65 8.81 10.92 9.47
C LEU A 65 9.53 12.24 9.79
N LYS A 66 9.33 13.29 8.99
CA LYS A 66 9.95 14.61 9.27
C LYS A 66 9.48 15.23 10.57
N ALA A 67 8.23 15.03 10.98
CA ALA A 67 7.75 15.47 12.28
C ALA A 67 8.37 14.66 13.43
N VAL A 68 8.50 13.34 13.27
CA VAL A 68 9.13 12.45 14.24
C VAL A 68 10.62 12.79 14.42
N GLU A 69 11.33 13.02 13.31
CA GLU A 69 12.74 13.45 13.34
C GLU A 69 12.92 14.82 14.01
N ALA A 70 11.98 15.75 13.79
CA ALA A 70 11.99 17.07 14.45
C ALA A 70 11.77 16.97 15.96
N ALA A 71 11.09 15.93 16.43
CA ALA A 71 10.94 15.62 17.86
C ALA A 71 12.19 14.91 18.45
N GLY A 72 13.27 14.76 17.69
CA GLY A 72 14.51 14.14 18.14
C GLY A 72 14.53 12.61 18.10
N ILE A 73 13.46 11.98 17.60
CA ILE A 73 13.37 10.51 17.49
C ILE A 73 14.10 10.07 16.24
N ARG A 74 14.96 9.06 16.37
CA ARG A 74 15.71 8.43 15.29
C ARG A 74 15.44 6.94 15.26
N ALA A 75 15.41 6.35 14.09
CA ALA A 75 15.29 4.91 13.91
C ALA A 75 16.69 4.30 13.73
N ASP A 76 16.96 3.21 14.42
CA ASP A 76 18.15 2.39 14.19
C ASP A 76 17.94 1.43 13.02
N PHE A 77 16.70 1.00 12.82
CA PHE A 77 16.28 0.12 11.73
C PHE A 77 14.99 0.62 11.11
N VAL A 78 14.85 0.43 9.82
CA VAL A 78 13.64 0.75 9.07
C VAL A 78 13.23 -0.45 8.22
N ALA A 79 11.93 -0.67 8.09
CA ALA A 79 11.36 -1.71 7.27
C ALA A 79 10.05 -1.25 6.61
N GLY A 80 9.70 -1.88 5.52
CA GLY A 80 8.47 -1.55 4.79
C GLY A 80 7.95 -2.75 4.00
N LEU A 81 6.62 -2.84 3.87
CA LEU A 81 5.96 -3.86 3.07
C LEU A 81 5.55 -3.28 1.72
N SER A 82 5.98 -3.91 0.61
CA SER A 82 5.61 -3.51 -0.75
C SER A 82 5.93 -2.03 -1.00
N LEU A 83 4.93 -1.15 -1.14
CA LEU A 83 5.15 0.30 -1.23
C LEU A 83 5.94 0.86 -0.03
N GLY A 84 5.70 0.33 1.17
CA GLY A 84 6.39 0.77 2.39
C GLY A 84 7.91 0.58 2.35
N GLU A 85 8.43 -0.30 1.50
CA GLU A 85 9.87 -0.45 1.27
C GLU A 85 10.49 0.83 0.72
N TYR A 86 9.81 1.53 -0.18
CA TYR A 86 10.28 2.84 -0.67
C TYR A 86 10.26 3.91 0.41
N CYS A 87 9.29 3.84 1.34
CA CYS A 87 9.30 4.70 2.53
C CYS A 87 10.51 4.39 3.42
N ALA A 88 10.82 3.12 3.64
CA ALA A 88 11.97 2.69 4.42
C ALA A 88 13.30 3.09 3.76
N LEU A 89 13.44 2.90 2.46
CA LEU A 89 14.63 3.35 1.70
C LEU A 89 14.82 4.86 1.77
N THR A 90 13.73 5.63 1.72
CA THR A 90 13.79 7.09 1.87
C THR A 90 14.16 7.49 3.30
N ALA A 91 13.60 6.80 4.30
CA ALA A 91 13.93 7.01 5.71
C ALA A 91 15.40 6.69 6.02
N ALA A 92 15.94 5.64 5.41
CA ALA A 92 17.36 5.26 5.52
C ALA A 92 18.31 6.23 4.76
N GLY A 93 17.79 7.16 3.97
CA GLY A 93 18.58 8.04 3.13
C GLY A 93 19.17 7.37 1.88
N ALA A 94 18.75 6.13 1.58
CA ALA A 94 19.23 5.39 0.41
C ALA A 94 18.64 5.91 -0.90
N VAL A 95 17.40 6.42 -0.87
CA VAL A 95 16.72 7.00 -2.04
C VAL A 95 16.21 8.39 -1.67
N PRO A 96 16.58 9.45 -2.40
CA PRO A 96 16.05 10.79 -2.19
C PRO A 96 14.53 10.83 -2.41
N LEU A 97 13.81 11.65 -1.62
CA LEU A 97 12.34 11.78 -1.71
C LEU A 97 11.84 12.01 -3.15
N LYS A 98 12.52 12.90 -3.90
CA LYS A 98 12.15 13.21 -5.29
C LYS A 98 12.13 11.94 -6.15
N ASP A 99 13.20 11.17 -6.07
CA ASP A 99 13.39 9.98 -6.90
C ASP A 99 12.43 8.86 -6.44
N ALA A 100 12.25 8.68 -5.13
CA ALA A 100 11.28 7.74 -4.58
C ALA A 100 9.86 8.03 -5.07
N VAL A 101 9.43 9.32 -5.06
CA VAL A 101 8.11 9.72 -5.59
C VAL A 101 7.98 9.37 -7.07
N GLN A 102 8.98 9.69 -7.89
CA GLN A 102 8.95 9.36 -9.31
C GLN A 102 8.90 7.85 -9.57
N ILE A 103 9.70 7.08 -8.83
CA ILE A 103 9.71 5.61 -8.93
C ILE A 103 8.32 5.04 -8.61
N VAL A 104 7.70 5.46 -7.50
CA VAL A 104 6.40 4.90 -7.10
C VAL A 104 5.25 5.38 -7.99
N CYS A 105 5.35 6.56 -8.61
CA CYS A 105 4.42 6.99 -9.66
C CYS A 105 4.48 6.02 -10.86
N HIS A 106 5.69 5.75 -11.38
CA HIS A 106 5.86 4.78 -12.47
C HIS A 106 5.41 3.37 -12.07
N ARG A 107 5.76 2.93 -10.85
CA ARG A 107 5.34 1.64 -10.32
C ARG A 107 3.81 1.52 -10.31
N GLY A 108 3.10 2.55 -9.86
CA GLY A 108 1.65 2.56 -9.84
C GLY A 108 1.05 2.43 -11.24
N VAL A 109 1.59 3.18 -12.21
CA VAL A 109 1.16 3.12 -13.61
C VAL A 109 1.42 1.73 -14.21
N TYR A 110 2.60 1.15 -13.98
CA TYR A 110 2.92 -0.19 -14.49
C TYR A 110 2.02 -1.26 -13.88
N MET A 111 1.75 -1.20 -12.57
CA MET A 111 0.84 -2.15 -11.93
C MET A 111 -0.58 -2.09 -12.51
N GLU A 112 -1.12 -0.89 -12.75
CA GLU A 112 -2.43 -0.73 -13.38
C GLU A 112 -2.45 -1.20 -14.83
N LYS A 113 -1.34 -1.04 -15.56
CA LYS A 113 -1.23 -1.48 -16.95
C LYS A 113 -1.15 -3.00 -17.06
N GLU A 114 -0.41 -3.66 -16.18
CA GLU A 114 -0.25 -5.12 -16.18
C GLU A 114 -1.52 -5.86 -15.74
N VAL A 115 -2.26 -5.27 -14.79
CA VAL A 115 -3.54 -5.81 -14.32
C VAL A 115 -4.57 -4.69 -14.29
N PRO A 116 -5.34 -4.52 -15.38
CA PRO A 116 -6.39 -3.50 -15.45
C PRO A 116 -7.43 -3.65 -14.35
N ALA A 117 -8.00 -2.51 -13.93
CA ALA A 117 -9.01 -2.49 -12.88
C ALA A 117 -10.19 -3.42 -13.22
N GLY A 118 -10.54 -4.31 -12.30
CA GLY A 118 -11.63 -5.28 -12.44
C GLY A 118 -11.23 -6.64 -13.00
N GLU A 119 -10.06 -6.79 -13.62
CA GLU A 119 -9.56 -8.08 -14.12
C GLU A 119 -8.89 -8.90 -13.01
N GLY A 120 -8.15 -8.24 -12.14
CA GLY A 120 -7.47 -8.86 -11.00
C GLY A 120 -8.02 -8.41 -9.66
N ALA A 121 -7.82 -9.27 -8.66
CA ALA A 121 -8.16 -8.99 -7.27
C ALA A 121 -7.09 -9.52 -6.31
N MET A 122 -7.10 -8.99 -5.10
CA MET A 122 -6.34 -9.49 -3.96
C MET A 122 -7.26 -9.62 -2.77
N ALA A 123 -7.06 -10.66 -1.95
CA ALA A 123 -7.81 -10.84 -0.74
C ALA A 123 -6.92 -11.31 0.41
N ALA A 124 -7.05 -10.66 1.57
CA ALA A 124 -6.39 -11.07 2.80
C ALA A 124 -7.19 -12.17 3.48
N VAL A 125 -6.59 -13.35 3.59
CA VAL A 125 -7.13 -14.51 4.30
C VAL A 125 -6.63 -14.51 5.73
N ILE A 126 -7.54 -14.38 6.68
CA ILE A 126 -7.24 -14.25 8.11
C ILE A 126 -7.88 -15.40 8.87
N GLY A 127 -7.09 -16.12 9.66
CA GLY A 127 -7.59 -17.22 10.49
C GLY A 127 -6.64 -17.59 11.61
N LYS A 128 -7.22 -17.99 12.75
CA LYS A 128 -6.47 -18.53 13.89
C LYS A 128 -6.13 -20.02 13.72
N LYS A 129 -6.91 -20.73 12.89
CA LYS A 129 -6.71 -22.15 12.57
C LYS A 129 -5.97 -22.26 11.24
N PRO A 130 -5.18 -23.33 11.04
CA PRO A 130 -4.59 -23.62 9.74
C PRO A 130 -5.68 -23.81 8.68
N VAL A 131 -5.57 -23.06 7.59
CA VAL A 131 -6.40 -23.20 6.40
C VAL A 131 -5.48 -23.64 5.27
N PRO A 132 -5.83 -24.67 4.47
CA PRO A 132 -4.98 -25.14 3.38
C PRO A 132 -5.10 -24.22 2.17
N ILE A 133 -4.57 -22.98 2.32
CA ILE A 133 -4.76 -21.88 1.35
C ILE A 133 -4.15 -22.25 0.00
N GLU A 134 -2.95 -22.82 -0.01
CA GLU A 134 -2.24 -23.22 -1.23
C GLU A 134 -3.04 -24.28 -2.00
N GLU A 135 -3.51 -25.33 -1.33
CA GLU A 135 -4.30 -26.40 -1.97
C GLU A 135 -5.64 -25.87 -2.50
N ILE A 136 -6.27 -24.93 -1.81
CA ILE A 136 -7.50 -24.30 -2.28
C ILE A 136 -7.23 -23.49 -3.55
N CYS A 137 -6.15 -22.72 -3.58
CA CYS A 137 -5.77 -22.00 -4.78
C CYS A 137 -5.52 -22.95 -5.96
N GLU A 138 -4.78 -24.04 -5.75
CA GLU A 138 -4.49 -25.02 -6.80
C GLU A 138 -5.74 -25.73 -7.35
N LYS A 139 -6.79 -25.91 -6.53
CA LYS A 139 -8.05 -26.55 -6.91
C LYS A 139 -9.09 -25.59 -7.48
N THR A 140 -8.88 -24.28 -7.36
CA THR A 140 -9.79 -23.27 -7.89
C THR A 140 -9.56 -23.09 -9.38
N GLU A 141 -10.64 -23.05 -10.16
CA GLU A 141 -10.57 -22.79 -11.60
C GLU A 141 -10.12 -21.34 -11.85
N GLY A 142 -9.25 -21.14 -12.84
CA GLY A 142 -8.66 -19.83 -13.19
C GLY A 142 -7.33 -19.59 -12.49
N VAL A 143 -6.84 -18.37 -12.56
CA VAL A 143 -5.53 -17.98 -12.00
C VAL A 143 -5.72 -17.38 -10.60
N VAL A 144 -5.31 -18.10 -9.58
CA VAL A 144 -5.24 -17.61 -8.20
C VAL A 144 -4.09 -18.29 -7.45
N GLY A 145 -3.38 -17.54 -6.61
CA GLY A 145 -2.26 -18.06 -5.82
C GLY A 145 -1.95 -17.19 -4.61
N VAL A 146 -1.08 -17.69 -3.73
CA VAL A 146 -0.61 -16.92 -2.58
C VAL A 146 0.41 -15.88 -3.04
N ALA A 147 0.08 -14.61 -2.85
CA ALA A 147 0.94 -13.47 -3.18
C ALA A 147 1.84 -13.05 -2.01
N ASN A 148 1.32 -13.11 -0.77
CA ASN A 148 2.06 -12.66 0.41
C ASN A 148 1.84 -13.58 1.61
N TYR A 149 2.93 -13.82 2.35
CA TYR A 149 2.96 -14.42 3.67
C TYR A 149 3.22 -13.32 4.70
N HIS A 150 2.16 -12.73 5.28
CA HIS A 150 2.31 -11.58 6.18
C HIS A 150 2.78 -11.98 7.58
N CYS A 151 2.06 -12.91 8.20
CA CYS A 151 2.40 -13.45 9.51
C CYS A 151 1.62 -14.76 9.73
N PRO A 152 1.92 -15.52 10.82
CA PRO A 152 1.08 -16.65 11.20
C PRO A 152 -0.39 -16.25 11.28
N GLY A 153 -1.24 -16.96 10.53
CA GLY A 153 -2.67 -16.67 10.46
C GLY A 153 -3.11 -15.58 9.48
N GLN A 154 -2.18 -15.00 8.70
CA GLN A 154 -2.55 -14.06 7.65
C GLN A 154 -1.70 -14.23 6.38
N LYS A 155 -2.36 -14.60 5.29
CA LYS A 155 -1.81 -14.64 3.94
C LYS A 155 -2.66 -13.79 3.00
N VAL A 156 -2.09 -13.37 1.89
CA VAL A 156 -2.83 -12.68 0.83
C VAL A 156 -2.80 -13.54 -0.43
N ILE A 157 -3.97 -13.76 -1.01
CA ILE A 157 -4.12 -14.37 -2.34
C ILE A 157 -4.33 -13.31 -3.40
N SER A 158 -3.90 -13.58 -4.62
CA SER A 158 -4.06 -12.71 -5.78
C SER A 158 -4.30 -13.54 -7.02
N GLY A 159 -5.03 -12.97 -7.96
CA GLY A 159 -5.34 -13.63 -9.22
C GLY A 159 -6.50 -12.95 -9.96
N GLU A 160 -7.13 -13.68 -10.87
CA GLU A 160 -8.35 -13.26 -11.55
C GLU A 160 -9.47 -13.01 -10.53
N THR A 161 -10.24 -11.94 -10.72
CA THR A 161 -11.29 -11.53 -9.76
C THR A 161 -12.21 -12.69 -9.35
N LYS A 162 -12.73 -13.43 -10.34
CA LYS A 162 -13.63 -14.57 -10.08
C LYS A 162 -12.94 -15.69 -9.31
N ALA A 163 -11.70 -16.04 -9.69
CA ALA A 163 -10.95 -17.10 -9.02
C ALA A 163 -10.61 -16.72 -7.56
N VAL A 164 -10.25 -15.46 -7.30
CA VAL A 164 -10.01 -14.96 -5.94
C VAL A 164 -11.28 -15.01 -5.09
N GLU A 165 -12.45 -14.65 -5.65
CA GLU A 165 -13.73 -14.72 -4.96
C GLU A 165 -14.12 -16.17 -4.61
N GLU A 166 -13.97 -17.11 -5.56
CA GLU A 166 -14.28 -18.53 -5.34
C GLU A 166 -13.33 -19.17 -4.33
N ALA A 167 -12.04 -18.93 -4.47
CA ALA A 167 -11.05 -19.37 -3.50
C ALA A 167 -11.34 -18.80 -2.11
N GLY A 168 -11.71 -17.52 -2.03
CA GLY A 168 -12.07 -16.85 -0.76
C GLY A 168 -13.28 -17.52 -0.08
N LYS A 169 -14.33 -17.87 -0.82
CA LYS A 169 -15.49 -18.62 -0.31
C LYS A 169 -15.09 -20.01 0.22
N ALA A 170 -14.25 -20.73 -0.54
CA ALA A 170 -13.74 -22.03 -0.13
C ALA A 170 -12.87 -21.95 1.14
N MET A 171 -12.05 -20.89 1.28
CA MET A 171 -11.24 -20.64 2.46
C MET A 171 -12.07 -20.31 3.70
N LEU A 172 -13.17 -19.56 3.56
CA LEU A 172 -14.14 -19.35 4.64
C LEU A 172 -14.78 -20.67 5.08
N ALA A 173 -15.21 -21.51 4.13
CA ALA A 173 -15.76 -22.84 4.41
C ALA A 173 -14.74 -23.76 5.09
N ALA A 174 -13.45 -23.62 4.76
CA ALA A 174 -12.34 -24.36 5.38
C ALA A 174 -11.92 -23.82 6.75
N GLY A 175 -12.55 -22.75 7.27
CA GLY A 175 -12.34 -22.25 8.63
C GLY A 175 -11.53 -20.94 8.73
N ALA A 176 -11.30 -20.23 7.62
CA ALA A 176 -10.82 -18.86 7.70
C ALA A 176 -11.81 -17.99 8.47
N SER A 177 -11.31 -17.10 9.32
CA SER A 177 -12.16 -16.21 10.13
C SER A 177 -12.70 -15.05 9.27
N ARG A 178 -11.91 -14.59 8.31
CA ARG A 178 -12.25 -13.51 7.38
C ARG A 178 -11.46 -13.67 6.08
N VAL A 179 -12.10 -13.27 4.98
CA VAL A 179 -11.47 -12.97 3.69
C VAL A 179 -11.94 -11.57 3.29
N VAL A 180 -10.99 -10.64 3.07
CA VAL A 180 -11.24 -9.21 2.92
C VAL A 180 -10.53 -8.69 1.68
#